data_7e07b64c9d5d8a7ba0dbdf599f44022d
#
_entry.id   7e07b64c9d5d8a7ba0dbdf599f44022d
#
_cell.length_a   1.000
_cell.length_b   1.000
_cell.length_c   1.000
_cell.angle_alpha   90.00
_cell.angle_beta   90.00
_cell.angle_gamma   90.00
#
_symmetry.space_group_name_H-M   'P 1'
#
loop_
_entity.id
_entity.type
_entity.pdbx_description
1 polymer ?
#
loop_
_entity_poly.entity_id
_entity_poly.type
_entity_poly.pdbx_seq_one_letter_code
_entity_poly.pdbx_strand_id
1 'polypeptide(L)'
;GVKTRTNYSGGIQGGISNGMPILFDTVIKPTASIFKKQETIDLLRMENTTFELQGRHDPAIFHRARPVVDAVTAIVLADLLTARFGTDYLRTGGSADGQVAAAEVEKRQSIAKTGETL
;
A
#
# COMPACT_ATOMS: atom_id res chain seq x y z
N GLY A 1 -24.76 -4.61 -3.17
CA GLY A 1 -24.04 -4.38 -1.92
C GLY A 1 -24.11 -2.90 -1.51
N VAL A 2 -23.99 -2.62 -0.24
CA VAL A 2 -23.93 -1.24 0.29
C VAL A 2 -22.58 -0.64 -0.09
N LYS A 3 -22.59 0.60 -0.65
CA LYS A 3 -21.39 1.36 -0.97
C LYS A 3 -21.44 2.74 -0.32
N THR A 4 -20.29 3.28 0.06
CA THR A 4 -20.18 4.66 0.54
C THR A 4 -20.33 5.63 -0.64
N ARG A 5 -20.95 6.80 -0.39
CA ARG A 5 -21.11 7.84 -1.41
C ARG A 5 -19.81 8.59 -1.69
N THR A 6 -18.93 8.65 -0.73
CA THR A 6 -17.65 9.36 -0.80
C THR A 6 -16.53 8.44 -0.32
N ASN A 7 -15.27 8.74 -0.68
CA ASN A 7 -14.10 7.96 -0.28
C ASN A 7 -13.05 8.83 0.43
N TYR A 8 -13.47 9.72 1.31
CA TYR A 8 -12.54 10.61 2.04
C TYR A 8 -11.65 9.86 3.05
N SER A 9 -12.01 8.61 3.39
CA SER A 9 -11.20 7.74 4.25
C SER A 9 -10.16 6.91 3.48
N GLY A 10 -10.02 7.11 2.15
CA GLY A 10 -9.10 6.31 1.35
C GLY A 10 -9.41 4.82 1.32
N GLY A 11 -10.68 4.42 1.48
CA GLY A 11 -11.12 3.02 1.42
C GLY A 11 -10.86 2.21 2.69
N ILE A 12 -10.28 2.82 3.74
CA ILE A 12 -9.96 2.14 5.00
C ILE A 12 -10.45 2.99 6.17
N GLN A 13 -11.19 2.37 7.08
CA GLN A 13 -11.68 2.97 8.32
C GLN A 13 -11.35 2.07 9.50
N GLY A 14 -10.59 2.59 10.47
CA GLY A 14 -10.17 1.81 11.63
C GLY A 14 -9.39 0.53 11.28
N GLY A 15 -8.61 0.56 10.20
CA GLY A 15 -7.84 -0.60 9.72
C GLY A 15 -8.66 -1.61 8.89
N ILE A 16 -9.95 -1.35 8.64
CA ILE A 16 -10.85 -2.24 7.89
C ILE A 16 -11.20 -1.59 6.55
N SER A 17 -11.01 -2.32 5.45
CA SER A 17 -11.42 -1.88 4.12
C SER A 17 -12.96 -1.86 4.01
N ASN A 18 -13.49 -0.83 3.36
CA ASN A 18 -14.94 -0.64 3.18
C ASN A 18 -15.43 -0.97 1.75
N GLY A 19 -14.60 -1.61 0.95
CA GLY A 19 -14.91 -1.98 -0.43
C GLY A 19 -14.75 -0.87 -1.47
N MET A 20 -14.33 0.33 -1.04
CA MET A 20 -13.92 1.41 -1.94
C MET A 20 -12.46 1.26 -2.34
N PRO A 21 -12.00 1.93 -3.41
CA PRO A 21 -10.60 1.97 -3.76
C PRO A 21 -9.72 2.41 -2.58
N ILE A 22 -8.62 1.70 -2.36
CA ILE A 22 -7.64 2.09 -1.34
C ILE A 22 -6.77 3.20 -1.92
N LEU A 23 -6.82 4.36 -1.28
CA LEU A 23 -6.08 5.56 -1.67
C LEU A 23 -5.26 6.03 -0.48
N PHE A 24 -3.97 6.26 -0.70
CA PHE A 24 -3.09 6.86 0.29
C PHE A 24 -1.98 7.66 -0.40
N ASP A 25 -1.49 8.67 0.29
CA ASP A 25 -0.40 9.52 -0.17
C ASP A 25 0.84 9.27 0.68
N THR A 26 1.99 9.19 0.03
CA THR A 26 3.28 9.05 0.69
C THR A 26 4.07 10.35 0.55
N VAL A 27 4.32 11.00 1.66
CA VAL A 27 5.14 12.22 1.70
C VAL A 27 6.62 11.83 1.86
N ILE A 28 7.44 12.28 0.92
CA ILE A 28 8.87 12.01 0.93
C ILE A 28 9.61 13.30 1.27
N LYS A 29 10.46 13.24 2.30
CA LYS A 29 11.33 14.36 2.64
C LYS A 29 12.19 14.74 1.45
N PRO A 30 12.26 16.02 1.06
CA PRO A 30 13.15 16.47 0.02
C PRO A 30 14.61 16.24 0.41
N THR A 31 15.49 16.22 -0.59
CA THR A 31 16.94 16.09 -0.39
C THR A 31 17.44 17.19 0.54
N ALA A 32 18.18 16.81 1.58
CA ALA A 32 18.75 17.77 2.52
C ALA A 32 19.88 18.61 1.90
N SER A 33 20.51 18.08 0.85
CA SER A 33 21.59 18.74 0.12
C SER A 33 21.01 19.70 -0.91
N ILE A 34 20.88 20.97 -0.53
CA ILE A 34 20.43 22.05 -1.41
C ILE A 34 21.57 23.04 -1.64
N PHE A 35 21.70 23.53 -2.88
CA PHE A 35 22.71 24.53 -3.27
C PHE A 35 22.23 25.96 -2.93
N LYS A 36 21.97 26.19 -1.64
CA LYS A 36 21.61 27.50 -1.13
C LYS A 36 22.48 27.82 0.08
N LYS A 37 22.85 29.08 0.19
CA LYS A 37 23.49 29.58 1.41
C LYS A 37 22.57 29.37 2.59
N GLN A 38 23.08 28.76 3.61
CA GLN A 38 22.38 28.49 4.88
C GLN A 38 23.15 29.13 6.02
N GLU A 39 22.46 29.81 6.88
CA GLU A 39 23.04 30.35 8.11
C GLU A 39 23.28 29.20 9.09
N THR A 40 24.44 29.15 9.65
CA THR A 40 24.88 28.13 10.60
C THR A 40 25.90 28.72 11.58
N ILE A 41 26.44 27.89 12.44
CA ILE A 41 27.49 28.28 13.40
C ILE A 41 28.76 27.47 13.16
N ASP A 42 29.90 28.12 13.27
CA ASP A 42 31.19 27.46 13.39
C ASP A 42 31.41 27.07 14.85
N LEU A 43 31.38 25.77 15.13
CA LEU A 43 31.51 25.25 16.49
C LEU A 43 32.92 25.40 17.07
N LEU A 44 33.94 25.56 16.24
CA LEU A 44 35.31 25.75 16.70
C LEU A 44 35.59 27.20 17.06
N ARG A 45 35.03 28.14 16.30
CA ARG A 45 35.20 29.57 16.49
C ARG A 45 34.06 30.20 17.36
N MET A 46 32.97 29.42 17.53
CA MET A 46 31.76 29.86 18.22
C MET A 46 31.17 31.15 17.66
N GLU A 47 31.16 31.26 16.33
CA GLU A 47 30.64 32.41 15.60
C GLU A 47 29.65 32.01 14.50
N ASN A 48 28.79 32.94 14.14
CA ASN A 48 27.84 32.74 13.03
C ASN A 48 28.58 32.71 11.70
N THR A 49 28.25 31.74 10.87
CA THR A 49 28.84 31.60 9.54
C THR A 49 27.79 31.20 8.53
N THR A 50 28.13 31.27 7.25
CA THR A 50 27.27 30.77 6.17
C THR A 50 27.90 29.54 5.54
N PHE A 51 27.08 28.58 5.25
CA PHE A 51 27.48 27.33 4.63
C PHE A 51 26.73 27.13 3.31
N GLU A 52 27.45 26.73 2.27
CA GLU A 52 26.90 26.36 0.96
C GLU A 52 27.48 25.02 0.55
N LEU A 53 26.59 24.05 0.34
CA LEU A 53 26.98 22.73 -0.16
C LEU A 53 27.46 22.83 -1.60
N GLN A 54 28.64 22.25 -1.85
CA GLN A 54 29.16 22.05 -3.19
C GLN A 54 29.32 20.56 -3.46
N GLY A 55 28.97 20.12 -4.65
CA GLY A 55 29.12 18.72 -5.04
C GLY A 55 27.98 18.21 -5.92
N ARG A 56 28.08 16.94 -6.27
CA ARG A 56 27.05 16.25 -7.06
C ARG A 56 26.06 15.60 -6.10
N HIS A 57 24.81 16.04 -6.12
CA HIS A 57 23.74 15.47 -5.32
C HIS A 57 22.54 15.17 -6.21
N ASP A 58 21.85 14.08 -5.91
CA ASP A 58 20.58 13.74 -6.59
C ASP A 58 19.53 14.79 -6.22
N PRO A 59 18.88 15.45 -7.20
CA PRO A 59 17.93 16.52 -6.93
C PRO A 59 16.65 16.02 -6.24
N ALA A 60 16.31 14.75 -6.44
CA ALA A 60 15.13 14.14 -5.83
C ALA A 60 15.22 12.61 -5.83
N ILE A 61 14.78 11.98 -4.74
CA ILE A 61 14.77 10.52 -4.58
C ILE A 61 13.39 9.91 -4.84
N PHE A 62 12.36 10.73 -4.99
CA PHE A 62 10.97 10.22 -5.07
C PHE A 62 10.74 9.30 -6.27
N HIS A 63 11.41 9.51 -7.40
CA HIS A 63 11.34 8.60 -8.56
C HIS A 63 11.81 7.19 -8.23
N ARG A 64 12.83 7.06 -7.37
CA ARG A 64 13.34 5.76 -6.90
C ARG A 64 12.49 5.18 -5.78
N ALA A 65 11.86 6.04 -4.99
CA ALA A 65 10.99 5.61 -3.89
C ALA A 65 9.66 5.02 -4.37
N ARG A 66 9.15 5.49 -5.51
CA ARG A 66 7.88 5.02 -6.08
C ARG A 66 7.79 3.49 -6.21
N PRO A 67 8.68 2.81 -6.93
CA PRO A 67 8.59 1.35 -7.05
C PRO A 67 8.77 0.63 -5.72
N VAL A 68 9.46 1.22 -4.75
CA VAL A 68 9.60 0.66 -3.39
C VAL A 68 8.26 0.73 -2.65
N VAL A 69 7.55 1.87 -2.73
CA VAL A 69 6.21 2.03 -2.14
C VAL A 69 5.23 1.05 -2.76
N ASP A 70 5.24 0.92 -4.09
CA ASP A 70 4.40 -0.04 -4.82
C ASP A 70 4.68 -1.49 -4.36
N ALA A 71 5.95 -1.88 -4.28
CA ALA A 71 6.36 -3.22 -3.87
C ALA A 71 5.99 -3.52 -2.42
N VAL A 72 6.24 -2.62 -1.49
CA VAL A 72 5.88 -2.79 -0.07
C VAL A 72 4.37 -2.89 0.08
N THR A 73 3.61 -2.07 -0.62
CA THR A 73 2.15 -2.13 -0.62
C THR A 73 1.64 -3.49 -1.12
N ALA A 74 2.21 -3.98 -2.22
CA ALA A 74 1.84 -5.27 -2.77
C ALA A 74 2.15 -6.43 -1.81
N ILE A 75 3.31 -6.41 -1.14
CA ILE A 75 3.70 -7.42 -0.15
C ILE A 75 2.72 -7.43 1.03
N VAL A 76 2.42 -6.26 1.59
CA VAL A 76 1.50 -6.14 2.74
C VAL A 76 0.10 -6.61 2.36
N LEU A 77 -0.40 -6.21 1.19
CA LEU A 77 -1.71 -6.66 0.72
C LEU A 77 -1.75 -8.16 0.46
N ALA A 78 -0.70 -8.75 -0.13
CA ALA A 78 -0.60 -10.18 -0.34
C ALA A 78 -0.61 -10.95 0.99
N ASP A 79 0.14 -10.48 1.99
CA ASP A 79 0.16 -11.07 3.32
C ASP A 79 -1.22 -11.03 4.00
N LEU A 80 -1.87 -9.87 4.00
CA LEU A 80 -3.20 -9.71 4.56
C LEU A 80 -4.26 -10.55 3.85
N LEU A 81 -4.20 -10.66 2.52
CA LEU A 81 -5.12 -11.47 1.74
C LEU A 81 -4.91 -12.96 2.00
N THR A 82 -3.66 -13.42 2.06
CA THR A 82 -3.36 -14.83 2.36
C THR A 82 -3.69 -15.19 3.80
N ALA A 83 -3.48 -14.29 4.76
CA ALA A 83 -3.90 -14.49 6.14
C ALA A 83 -5.43 -14.60 6.28
N ARG A 84 -6.17 -13.82 5.48
CA ARG A 84 -7.64 -13.80 5.53
C ARG A 84 -8.30 -14.94 4.76
N PHE A 85 -7.81 -15.27 3.57
CA PHE A 85 -8.47 -16.16 2.61
C PHE A 85 -7.68 -17.44 2.31
N GLY A 86 -6.49 -17.60 2.89
CA GLY A 86 -5.59 -18.72 2.64
C GLY A 86 -4.69 -18.50 1.41
N THR A 87 -3.68 -19.35 1.28
CA THR A 87 -2.66 -19.24 0.22
C THR A 87 -3.22 -19.47 -1.19
N ASP A 88 -4.29 -20.22 -1.32
CA ASP A 88 -4.93 -20.52 -2.60
C ASP A 88 -5.70 -19.33 -3.20
N TYR A 89 -5.99 -18.32 -2.41
CA TYR A 89 -6.70 -17.12 -2.87
C TYR A 89 -5.99 -16.42 -4.02
N LEU A 90 -4.67 -16.25 -3.92
CA LEU A 90 -3.87 -15.63 -4.98
C LEU A 90 -3.77 -16.52 -6.23
N ARG A 91 -3.76 -17.83 -6.06
CA ARG A 91 -3.74 -18.81 -7.15
C ARG A 91 -5.02 -18.81 -7.97
N THR A 92 -6.16 -18.58 -7.34
CA THR A 92 -7.49 -18.54 -7.99
C THR A 92 -7.88 -17.18 -8.56
N GLY A 93 -6.92 -16.23 -8.63
CA GLY A 93 -7.14 -14.91 -9.21
C GLY A 93 -7.74 -13.88 -8.26
N GLY A 94 -7.78 -14.16 -6.96
CA GLY A 94 -8.13 -13.19 -5.93
C GLY A 94 -9.58 -12.68 -5.95
N SER A 95 -10.47 -13.31 -6.72
CA SER A 95 -11.87 -12.92 -6.78
C SER A 95 -12.62 -13.54 -5.58
N ALA A 96 -13.23 -12.70 -4.76
CA ALA A 96 -14.17 -13.16 -3.73
C ALA A 96 -15.33 -13.96 -4.37
N ASP A 97 -15.68 -13.63 -5.61
CA ASP A 97 -16.65 -14.36 -6.43
C ASP A 97 -16.14 -15.75 -6.81
N GLY A 98 -14.82 -15.93 -6.96
CA GLY A 98 -14.22 -17.24 -7.23
C GLY A 98 -14.35 -18.21 -6.05
N GLN A 99 -14.24 -17.74 -4.81
CA GLN A 99 -14.43 -18.56 -3.62
C GLN A 99 -15.91 -18.90 -3.39
N VAL A 100 -16.80 -17.92 -3.61
CA VAL A 100 -18.25 -18.13 -3.55
C VAL A 100 -18.68 -19.10 -4.64
N ALA A 101 -18.16 -18.95 -5.86
CA ALA A 101 -18.44 -19.86 -6.98
C ALA A 101 -17.88 -21.27 -6.71
N ALA A 102 -16.68 -21.40 -6.15
CA ALA A 102 -16.09 -22.70 -5.79
C ALA A 102 -16.89 -23.40 -4.70
N ALA A 103 -17.28 -22.67 -3.64
CA ALA A 103 -18.11 -23.20 -2.56
C ALA A 103 -19.50 -23.61 -3.05
N GLU A 104 -20.06 -22.85 -4.00
CA GLU A 104 -21.38 -23.15 -4.58
C GLU A 104 -21.32 -24.38 -5.54
N VAL A 105 -20.22 -24.54 -6.27
CA VAL A 105 -19.97 -25.74 -7.08
C VAL A 105 -19.78 -26.97 -6.19
N GLU A 106 -19.02 -26.86 -5.11
CA GLU A 106 -18.80 -27.94 -4.15
C GLU A 106 -20.11 -28.35 -3.45
N LYS A 107 -20.93 -27.37 -3.08
CA LYS A 107 -22.27 -27.59 -2.53
C LYS A 107 -23.19 -28.30 -3.50
N ARG A 108 -23.20 -27.90 -4.78
CA ARG A 108 -23.98 -28.55 -5.85
C ARG A 108 -23.51 -29.99 -6.12
N GLN A 109 -22.21 -30.23 -6.09
CA GLN A 109 -21.65 -31.58 -6.22
C GLN A 109 -21.97 -32.49 -5.04
N SER A 110 -22.00 -31.91 -3.82
CA SER A 110 -22.40 -32.62 -2.60
C SER A 110 -23.87 -33.04 -2.66
N ILE A 111 -24.79 -32.12 -3.04
CA ILE A 111 -26.22 -32.40 -3.22
C ILE A 111 -26.46 -33.46 -4.31
N ALA A 112 -25.72 -33.38 -5.42
CA ALA A 112 -25.83 -34.37 -6.48
C ALA A 112 -25.36 -35.77 -6.06
N LYS A 113 -24.43 -35.89 -5.09
CA LYS A 113 -23.96 -37.15 -4.55
C LYS A 113 -24.92 -37.76 -3.50
N THR A 114 -25.66 -36.92 -2.76
CA THR A 114 -26.57 -37.35 -1.68
C THR A 114 -27.98 -37.57 -2.17
N GLY A 115 -28.34 -37.19 -3.40
CA GLY A 115 -29.67 -37.41 -3.96
C GLY A 115 -30.77 -36.54 -3.31
N GLU A 116 -30.41 -35.57 -2.48
CA GLU A 116 -31.36 -34.62 -1.92
C GLU A 116 -31.72 -33.56 -2.97
N THR A 117 -32.93 -33.65 -3.47
CA THR A 117 -33.59 -32.59 -4.26
C THR A 117 -34.09 -31.50 -3.34
N LEU A 118 -33.81 -30.27 -3.69
CA LEU A 118 -34.40 -29.07 -3.05
C LEU A 118 -35.90 -29.04 -3.23
#